data_3d6d168d2cd3d3220c3da68f94a4359f
#
_entry.id   3d6d168d2cd3d3220c3da68f94a4359f
#
_cell.length_a   1.000
_cell.length_b   1.000
_cell.length_c   1.000
_cell.angle_alpha   90.00
_cell.angle_beta   90.00
_cell.angle_gamma   90.00
#
_symmetry.space_group_name_H-M   'P 1'
#
loop_
_entity.id
_entity.type
_entity.pdbx_description
1 polymer ?
#
loop_
_entity_poly.entity_id
_entity_poly.type
_entity_poly.pdbx_seq_one_letter_code
_entity_poly.pdbx_strand_id
1 'polypeptide(L)'
;MTDAVRTEALVKAFGHTRALDGLDLTVRTGEVHGFLGPNGAGKTTTIRILLGLVRADAGTARLLGGDPWHDATALHRRLAYVPGDVTLWPNLSGGEVIDLLGRLRGGLDTRRRADLLERFDLDPRKKARAYSKGNRQKVALIAALASDVELLLLDEPTSGLDPLMENVFREVIREEQRRDGRTVLLSSHILAEVESLCDRVTIIRDGRTVETGSLAELRHLTRTSIQAELAGPPSGLAEVPGVHNLQTQDGRVRFDVDTVGLDAALRHLTDVGVRSLISQPPTLEELFLRHYQQTPAEEERPSELSREGGPGGSSSPLSEASGQAANPPGTSNAPKGRTM
;
A
#
# COMPACT_ATOMS: atom_id res chain seq x y z
N MET A 1 3.18 -26.17 0.21
CA MET A 1 3.82 -24.88 -0.15
C MET A 1 4.18 -24.18 1.16
N THR A 2 5.38 -23.67 1.29
CA THR A 2 5.85 -22.97 2.48
C THR A 2 5.55 -21.48 2.34
N ASP A 3 5.28 -20.81 3.46
CA ASP A 3 5.06 -19.36 3.46
C ASP A 3 6.40 -18.64 3.54
N ALA A 4 6.63 -17.68 2.66
CA ALA A 4 7.79 -16.80 2.73
C ALA A 4 7.59 -15.68 3.76
N VAL A 5 6.33 -15.20 3.89
CA VAL A 5 5.91 -14.25 4.92
C VAL A 5 4.63 -14.74 5.56
N ARG A 6 4.56 -14.68 6.88
CA ARG A 6 3.33 -14.93 7.64
C ARG A 6 3.24 -14.01 8.84
N THR A 7 2.13 -13.28 8.96
CA THR A 7 1.79 -12.52 10.16
C THR A 7 0.42 -12.95 10.66
N GLU A 8 0.27 -13.04 11.98
CA GLU A 8 -0.98 -13.43 12.63
C GLU A 8 -1.30 -12.43 13.73
N ALA A 9 -2.47 -11.81 13.63
CA ALA A 9 -2.99 -10.82 14.58
C ALA A 9 -1.96 -9.74 14.97
N LEU A 10 -1.20 -9.24 13.99
CA LEU A 10 -0.08 -8.33 14.24
C LEU A 10 -0.57 -6.96 14.71
N VAL A 11 -0.08 -6.50 15.83
CA VAL A 11 -0.44 -5.20 16.43
C VAL A 11 0.79 -4.32 16.59
N LYS A 12 0.63 -3.03 16.25
CA LYS A 12 1.64 -2.00 16.48
C LYS A 12 1.01 -0.64 16.75
N ALA A 13 1.42 -0.02 17.85
CA ALA A 13 1.05 1.35 18.17
C ALA A 13 2.28 2.25 18.29
N PHE A 14 2.12 3.52 17.94
CA PHE A 14 3.08 4.59 18.15
C PHE A 14 2.38 5.71 18.94
N GLY A 15 2.65 5.78 20.23
CA GLY A 15 1.90 6.64 21.15
C GLY A 15 0.41 6.29 21.13
N HIS A 16 -0.43 7.23 20.75
CA HIS A 16 -1.89 7.02 20.67
C HIS A 16 -2.36 6.48 19.31
N THR A 17 -1.48 6.41 18.31
CA THR A 17 -1.85 5.95 16.97
C THR A 17 -1.59 4.45 16.84
N ARG A 18 -2.65 3.68 16.60
CA ARG A 18 -2.57 2.25 16.30
C ARG A 18 -2.33 2.08 14.80
N ALA A 19 -1.10 1.78 14.42
CA ALA A 19 -0.69 1.61 13.03
C ALA A 19 -1.03 0.23 12.46
N LEU A 20 -1.06 -0.81 13.31
CA LEU A 20 -1.53 -2.16 12.98
C LEU A 20 -2.46 -2.63 14.10
N ASP A 21 -3.57 -3.26 13.73
CA ASP A 21 -4.64 -3.67 14.64
C ASP A 21 -5.15 -5.08 14.33
N GLY A 22 -4.30 -6.07 14.51
CA GLY A 22 -4.61 -7.47 14.23
C GLY A 22 -4.44 -7.81 12.75
N LEU A 23 -3.33 -7.37 12.11
CA LEU A 23 -3.04 -7.62 10.70
C LEU A 23 -2.62 -9.06 10.46
N ASP A 24 -3.29 -9.72 9.53
CA ASP A 24 -2.93 -11.02 8.99
C ASP A 24 -2.40 -10.87 7.56
N LEU A 25 -1.25 -11.47 7.27
CA LEU A 25 -0.65 -11.49 5.94
C LEU A 25 0.03 -12.82 5.69
N THR A 26 -0.27 -13.45 4.56
CA THR A 26 0.40 -14.67 4.11
C THR A 26 0.90 -14.49 2.69
N VAL A 27 2.22 -14.65 2.48
CA VAL A 27 2.86 -14.64 1.17
C VAL A 27 3.50 -16.00 0.94
N ARG A 28 3.10 -16.67 -0.12
CA ARG A 28 3.62 -17.99 -0.46
C ARG A 28 4.97 -17.88 -1.16
N THR A 29 5.83 -18.88 -0.97
CA THR A 29 7.09 -18.93 -1.70
C THR A 29 6.86 -19.00 -3.21
N GLY A 30 7.56 -18.17 -3.97
CA GLY A 30 7.52 -18.12 -5.42
C GLY A 30 6.38 -17.29 -6.03
N GLU A 31 5.54 -16.62 -5.22
CA GLU A 31 4.50 -15.73 -5.76
C GLU A 31 4.93 -14.25 -5.76
N VAL A 32 4.33 -13.48 -6.64
CA VAL A 32 4.31 -12.02 -6.58
C VAL A 32 3.04 -11.60 -5.85
N HIS A 33 3.20 -11.12 -4.62
CA HIS A 33 2.10 -10.74 -3.74
C HIS A 33 1.97 -9.21 -3.62
N GLY A 34 0.80 -8.70 -3.96
CA GLY A 34 0.45 -7.30 -3.81
C GLY A 34 -0.05 -6.99 -2.39
N PHE A 35 0.51 -5.98 -1.76
CA PHE A 35 0.08 -5.47 -0.47
C PHE A 35 -0.50 -4.08 -0.65
N LEU A 36 -1.81 -4.02 -0.84
CA LEU A 36 -2.55 -2.87 -1.34
C LEU A 36 -3.26 -2.13 -0.20
N GLY A 37 -3.19 -0.82 -0.21
CA GLY A 37 -3.92 0.02 0.75
C GLY A 37 -3.54 1.48 0.63
N PRO A 38 -4.34 2.40 1.20
CA PRO A 38 -4.05 3.83 1.16
C PRO A 38 -2.81 4.19 1.96
N ASN A 39 -2.41 5.45 1.84
CA ASN A 39 -1.37 6.00 2.70
C ASN A 39 -1.85 5.98 4.16
N GLY A 40 -0.98 5.53 5.06
CA GLY A 40 -1.34 5.36 6.48
C GLY A 40 -2.01 4.02 6.84
N ALA A 41 -2.36 3.16 5.88
CA ALA A 41 -3.01 1.87 6.17
C ALA A 41 -2.16 0.85 6.95
N GLY A 42 -0.85 1.11 7.13
CA GLY A 42 0.05 0.22 7.87
C GLY A 42 1.07 -0.53 7.00
N LYS A 43 1.09 -0.36 5.67
CA LYS A 43 1.99 -1.08 4.73
C LYS A 43 3.47 -1.01 5.15
N THR A 44 4.01 0.20 5.21
CA THR A 44 5.42 0.42 5.59
C THR A 44 5.72 -0.03 7.02
N THR A 45 4.76 0.09 7.94
CA THR A 45 4.92 -0.41 9.32
C THR A 45 5.06 -1.93 9.34
N THR A 46 4.24 -2.65 8.58
CA THR A 46 4.34 -4.11 8.41
C THR A 46 5.69 -4.49 7.83
N ILE A 47 6.13 -3.84 6.75
CA ILE A 47 7.44 -4.11 6.13
C ILE A 47 8.57 -3.85 7.13
N ARG A 48 8.52 -2.78 7.93
CA ARG A 48 9.53 -2.50 8.96
C ARG A 48 9.57 -3.57 10.06
N ILE A 49 8.44 -4.16 10.41
CA ILE A 49 8.40 -5.29 11.35
C ILE A 49 9.02 -6.53 10.70
N LEU A 50 8.69 -6.84 9.45
CA LEU A 50 9.29 -7.93 8.69
C LEU A 50 10.80 -7.78 8.48
N LEU A 51 11.30 -6.55 8.46
CA LEU A 51 12.73 -6.25 8.44
C LEU A 51 13.39 -6.28 9.82
N GLY A 52 12.64 -6.51 10.90
CA GLY A 52 13.17 -6.45 12.27
C GLY A 52 13.63 -5.03 12.69
N LEU A 53 13.17 -3.99 12.00
CA LEU A 53 13.48 -2.59 12.33
C LEU A 53 12.54 -2.02 13.40
N VAL A 54 11.37 -2.60 13.55
CA VAL A 54 10.34 -2.24 14.53
C VAL A 54 9.80 -3.52 15.15
N ARG A 55 9.70 -3.58 16.48
CA ARG A 55 9.11 -4.71 17.17
C ARG A 55 7.59 -4.57 17.22
N ALA A 56 6.86 -5.65 16.93
CA ALA A 56 5.44 -5.73 17.15
C ALA A 56 5.09 -5.65 18.64
N ASP A 57 3.93 -5.11 18.97
CA ASP A 57 3.44 -5.03 20.36
C ASP A 57 2.67 -6.30 20.74
N ALA A 58 1.99 -6.92 19.75
CA ALA A 58 1.33 -8.22 19.88
C ALA A 58 1.24 -8.94 18.52
N GLY A 59 0.82 -10.20 18.54
CA GLY A 59 0.77 -11.06 17.36
C GLY A 59 2.12 -11.70 17.04
N THR A 60 2.19 -12.37 15.89
CA THR A 60 3.40 -13.06 15.43
C THR A 60 3.77 -12.65 14.02
N ALA A 61 5.07 -12.66 13.72
CA ALA A 61 5.61 -12.49 12.37
C ALA A 61 6.64 -13.57 12.07
N ARG A 62 6.59 -14.16 10.89
CA ARG A 62 7.55 -15.11 10.36
C ARG A 62 8.01 -14.66 8.99
N LEU A 63 9.30 -14.77 8.73
CA LEU A 63 9.93 -14.40 7.47
C LEU A 63 10.91 -15.49 7.05
N LEU A 64 10.69 -16.14 5.90
CA LEU A 64 11.52 -17.24 5.40
C LEU A 64 11.77 -18.34 6.47
N GLY A 65 10.75 -18.58 7.31
CA GLY A 65 10.79 -19.55 8.42
C GLY A 65 11.40 -19.05 9.72
N GLY A 66 12.06 -17.88 9.73
CA GLY A 66 12.68 -17.26 10.92
C GLY A 66 11.81 -16.21 11.60
N ASP A 67 12.28 -15.72 12.74
CA ASP A 67 11.70 -14.59 13.47
C ASP A 67 12.39 -13.29 13.04
N PRO A 68 11.65 -12.31 12.46
CA PRO A 68 12.25 -11.07 11.94
C PRO A 68 13.03 -10.27 12.98
N TRP A 69 12.63 -10.33 14.25
CA TRP A 69 13.28 -9.58 15.32
C TRP A 69 14.54 -10.28 15.85
N HIS A 70 14.48 -11.58 16.05
CA HIS A 70 15.59 -12.35 16.63
C HIS A 70 16.62 -12.80 15.58
N ASP A 71 16.16 -13.14 14.37
CA ASP A 71 16.99 -13.71 13.31
C ASP A 71 17.35 -12.68 12.21
N ALA A 72 17.13 -11.38 12.46
CA ALA A 72 17.26 -10.30 11.48
C ALA A 72 18.52 -10.40 10.60
N THR A 73 19.70 -10.61 11.22
CA THR A 73 20.98 -10.65 10.50
C THR A 73 21.06 -11.81 9.50
N ALA A 74 20.53 -12.98 9.86
CA ALA A 74 20.49 -14.15 8.98
C ALA A 74 19.48 -13.95 7.84
N LEU A 75 18.32 -13.42 8.17
CA LEU A 75 17.24 -13.15 7.22
C LEU A 75 17.61 -12.07 6.19
N HIS A 76 18.33 -11.03 6.59
CA HIS A 76 18.75 -9.94 5.68
C HIS A 76 19.72 -10.40 4.59
N ARG A 77 20.38 -11.53 4.76
CA ARG A 77 21.20 -12.13 3.69
C ARG A 77 20.35 -12.81 2.61
N ARG A 78 19.12 -13.19 2.95
CA ARG A 78 18.19 -13.94 2.10
C ARG A 78 17.11 -13.06 1.46
N LEU A 79 17.11 -11.75 1.78
CA LEU A 79 16.15 -10.80 1.25
C LEU A 79 16.82 -9.53 0.72
N ALA A 80 16.13 -8.84 -0.19
CA ALA A 80 16.48 -7.49 -0.56
C ALA A 80 15.27 -6.57 -0.35
N TYR A 81 15.55 -5.36 0.15
CA TYR A 81 14.53 -4.36 0.43
C TYR A 81 14.75 -3.11 -0.40
N VAL A 82 13.67 -2.60 -0.99
CA VAL A 82 13.62 -1.31 -1.69
C VAL A 82 12.60 -0.43 -0.95
N PRO A 83 13.05 0.66 -0.31
CA PRO A 83 12.15 1.59 0.38
C PRO A 83 11.43 2.50 -0.61
N GLY A 84 10.24 3.01 -0.23
CA GLY A 84 9.47 3.97 -1.04
C GLY A 84 10.12 5.36 -1.16
N ASP A 85 10.96 5.72 -0.18
CA ASP A 85 11.81 6.92 -0.24
C ASP A 85 13.28 6.52 -0.07
N VAL A 86 13.99 6.51 -1.20
CA VAL A 86 15.38 6.07 -1.28
C VAL A 86 16.33 7.18 -0.92
N THR A 87 17.05 7.00 0.18
CA THR A 87 18.18 7.84 0.58
C THR A 87 19.49 7.09 0.34
N LEU A 88 20.39 7.70 -0.41
CA LEU A 88 21.70 7.14 -0.77
C LEU A 88 22.82 7.95 -0.12
N TRP A 89 24.00 7.34 0.04
CA TRP A 89 25.21 8.03 0.48
C TRP A 89 25.64 9.06 -0.57
N PRO A 90 25.61 10.38 -0.26
CA PRO A 90 25.73 11.44 -1.28
C PRO A 90 27.06 11.45 -2.03
N ASN A 91 28.12 10.94 -1.41
CA ASN A 91 29.47 10.91 -1.95
C ASN A 91 29.81 9.63 -2.73
N LEU A 92 28.98 8.60 -2.66
CA LEU A 92 29.14 7.40 -3.47
C LEU A 92 28.48 7.61 -4.83
N SER A 93 29.01 6.95 -5.87
CA SER A 93 28.32 6.83 -7.15
C SER A 93 27.22 5.78 -7.08
N GLY A 94 26.28 5.80 -8.04
CA GLY A 94 25.24 4.78 -8.10
C GLY A 94 25.79 3.36 -8.19
N GLY A 95 26.85 3.17 -9.00
CA GLY A 95 27.53 1.89 -9.10
C GLY A 95 28.18 1.45 -7.79
N GLU A 96 28.86 2.37 -7.08
CA GLU A 96 29.45 2.08 -5.77
C GLU A 96 28.38 1.70 -4.72
N VAL A 97 27.20 2.34 -4.76
CA VAL A 97 26.08 1.98 -3.87
C VAL A 97 25.54 0.60 -4.20
N ILE A 98 25.31 0.29 -5.49
CA ILE A 98 24.85 -1.02 -5.94
C ILE A 98 25.81 -2.10 -5.47
N ASP A 99 27.11 -1.92 -5.70
CA ASP A 99 28.14 -2.88 -5.34
C ASP A 99 28.29 -3.03 -3.82
N LEU A 100 28.13 -1.96 -3.05
CA LEU A 100 28.14 -1.99 -1.58
C LEU A 100 26.97 -2.81 -1.04
N LEU A 101 25.75 -2.53 -1.50
CA LEU A 101 24.55 -3.24 -1.09
C LEU A 101 24.61 -4.73 -1.47
N GLY A 102 25.17 -5.03 -2.65
CA GLY A 102 25.38 -6.41 -3.05
C GLY A 102 26.35 -7.16 -2.15
N ARG A 103 27.48 -6.56 -1.80
CA ARG A 103 28.47 -7.18 -0.89
C ARG A 103 27.88 -7.48 0.49
N LEU A 104 27.00 -6.61 1.01
CA LEU A 104 26.33 -6.83 2.29
C LEU A 104 25.40 -8.05 2.28
N ARG A 105 24.95 -8.48 1.09
CA ARG A 105 24.05 -9.64 0.90
C ARG A 105 24.75 -10.90 0.42
N GLY A 106 26.07 -10.87 0.23
CA GLY A 106 26.84 -12.04 -0.24
C GLY A 106 27.30 -11.96 -1.68
N GLY A 107 26.95 -10.91 -2.42
CA GLY A 107 27.36 -10.65 -3.80
C GLY A 107 26.26 -10.17 -4.72
N LEU A 108 26.63 -9.91 -5.97
CA LEU A 108 25.74 -9.57 -7.07
C LEU A 108 26.03 -10.45 -8.27
N ASP A 109 25.03 -10.79 -9.05
CA ASP A 109 25.21 -11.25 -10.42
C ASP A 109 25.66 -10.07 -11.29
N THR A 110 26.92 -10.09 -11.72
CA THR A 110 27.54 -9.01 -12.49
C THR A 110 26.93 -8.86 -13.88
N ARG A 111 26.46 -9.96 -14.50
CA ARG A 111 25.76 -9.90 -15.80
C ARG A 111 24.38 -9.27 -15.63
N ARG A 112 23.65 -9.72 -14.60
CA ARG A 112 22.33 -9.16 -14.28
C ARG A 112 22.42 -7.67 -13.91
N ARG A 113 23.45 -7.30 -13.14
CA ARG A 113 23.73 -5.88 -12.82
C ARG A 113 23.93 -5.04 -14.08
N ALA A 114 24.71 -5.51 -15.05
CA ALA A 114 24.97 -4.81 -16.30
C ALA A 114 23.70 -4.66 -17.15
N ASP A 115 22.94 -5.74 -17.32
CA ASP A 115 21.65 -5.75 -18.01
C ASP A 115 20.66 -4.75 -17.38
N LEU A 116 20.52 -4.76 -16.06
CA LEU A 116 19.62 -3.85 -15.37
C LEU A 116 20.05 -2.38 -15.45
N LEU A 117 21.36 -2.10 -15.43
CA LEU A 117 21.86 -0.73 -15.64
C LEU A 117 21.47 -0.18 -17.03
N GLU A 118 21.55 -1.02 -18.06
CA GLU A 118 21.13 -0.67 -19.42
C GLU A 118 19.62 -0.49 -19.52
N ARG A 119 18.83 -1.46 -19.05
CA ARG A 119 17.36 -1.44 -19.13
C ARG A 119 16.75 -0.25 -18.38
N PHE A 120 17.26 0.07 -17.18
CA PHE A 120 16.82 1.21 -16.40
C PHE A 120 17.44 2.55 -16.83
N ASP A 121 18.27 2.57 -17.87
CA ASP A 121 18.96 3.77 -18.36
C ASP A 121 19.61 4.56 -17.21
N LEU A 122 20.49 3.90 -16.44
CA LEU A 122 21.14 4.48 -15.29
C LEU A 122 22.67 4.62 -15.54
N ASP A 123 23.20 5.85 -15.52
CA ASP A 123 24.65 6.07 -15.51
C ASP A 123 25.22 5.81 -14.10
N PRO A 124 25.91 4.67 -13.86
CA PRO A 124 26.37 4.29 -12.54
C PRO A 124 27.53 5.14 -11.99
N ARG A 125 28.13 6.02 -12.81
CA ARG A 125 29.30 6.83 -12.45
C ARG A 125 28.91 8.11 -11.74
N LYS A 126 27.68 8.59 -11.91
CA LYS A 126 27.17 9.79 -11.25
C LYS A 126 27.12 9.61 -9.74
N LYS A 127 27.50 10.65 -9.00
CA LYS A 127 27.37 10.66 -7.52
C LYS A 127 25.91 10.75 -7.10
N ALA A 128 25.55 10.07 -6.01
CA ALA A 128 24.18 9.96 -5.53
C ALA A 128 23.51 11.32 -5.27
N ARG A 129 24.27 12.34 -4.86
CA ARG A 129 23.76 13.71 -4.68
C ARG A 129 23.26 14.37 -5.98
N ALA A 130 23.70 13.88 -7.15
CA ALA A 130 23.31 14.41 -8.47
C ALA A 130 22.12 13.67 -9.08
N TYR A 131 21.61 12.62 -8.43
CA TYR A 131 20.46 11.87 -8.92
C TYR A 131 19.14 12.54 -8.53
N SER A 132 18.18 12.51 -9.48
CA SER A 132 16.76 12.76 -9.20
C SER A 132 16.20 11.70 -8.26
N LYS A 133 14.98 11.91 -7.72
CA LYS A 133 14.27 10.90 -6.94
C LYS A 133 14.17 9.58 -7.72
N GLY A 134 13.72 9.62 -8.98
CA GLY A 134 13.59 8.43 -9.83
C GLY A 134 14.92 7.70 -10.05
N ASN A 135 16.02 8.41 -10.27
CA ASN A 135 17.33 7.76 -10.41
C ASN A 135 17.84 7.13 -9.12
N ARG A 136 17.55 7.71 -7.95
CA ARG A 136 17.84 7.05 -6.67
C ARG A 136 17.01 5.77 -6.50
N GLN A 137 15.75 5.80 -6.93
CA GLN A 137 14.88 4.62 -6.95
C GLN A 137 15.44 3.53 -7.85
N LYS A 138 15.89 3.88 -9.07
CA LYS A 138 16.54 2.94 -9.99
C LYS A 138 17.78 2.29 -9.37
N VAL A 139 18.62 3.04 -8.64
CA VAL A 139 19.79 2.48 -7.94
C VAL A 139 19.38 1.41 -6.94
N ALA A 140 18.34 1.68 -6.10
CA ALA A 140 17.86 0.72 -5.12
C ALA A 140 17.24 -0.53 -5.77
N LEU A 141 16.47 -0.35 -6.85
CA LEU A 141 15.89 -1.44 -7.62
C LEU A 141 16.97 -2.33 -8.24
N ILE A 142 17.96 -1.76 -8.91
CA ILE A 142 19.06 -2.51 -9.52
C ILE A 142 19.85 -3.27 -8.47
N ALA A 143 20.14 -2.66 -7.31
CA ALA A 143 20.83 -3.34 -6.22
C ALA A 143 20.05 -4.52 -5.64
N ALA A 144 18.72 -4.42 -5.59
CA ALA A 144 17.85 -5.49 -5.11
C ALA A 144 17.71 -6.62 -6.15
N LEU A 145 17.42 -6.26 -7.40
CA LEU A 145 17.16 -7.21 -8.49
C LEU A 145 18.40 -7.94 -8.99
N ALA A 146 19.60 -7.34 -8.85
CA ALA A 146 20.86 -8.00 -9.16
C ALA A 146 21.39 -8.89 -8.03
N SER A 147 20.77 -8.85 -6.83
CA SER A 147 21.14 -9.70 -5.69
C SER A 147 20.54 -11.10 -5.84
N ASP A 148 21.30 -12.12 -5.42
CA ASP A 148 20.80 -13.50 -5.36
C ASP A 148 20.14 -13.74 -3.99
N VAL A 149 18.83 -13.44 -3.92
CA VAL A 149 18.02 -13.53 -2.69
C VAL A 149 16.71 -14.24 -2.94
N GLU A 150 16.14 -14.83 -1.91
CA GLU A 150 14.89 -15.60 -1.96
C GLU A 150 13.64 -14.70 -1.97
N LEU A 151 13.74 -13.51 -1.35
CA LEU A 151 12.61 -12.59 -1.16
C LEU A 151 12.98 -11.16 -1.51
N LEU A 152 12.12 -10.52 -2.30
CA LEU A 152 12.13 -9.08 -2.54
C LEU A 152 11.01 -8.42 -1.74
N LEU A 153 11.35 -7.47 -0.87
CA LEU A 153 10.42 -6.59 -0.20
C LEU A 153 10.48 -5.21 -0.87
N LEU A 154 9.42 -4.84 -1.59
CA LEU A 154 9.38 -3.63 -2.40
C LEU A 154 8.30 -2.70 -1.86
N ASP A 155 8.71 -1.59 -1.23
CA ASP A 155 7.79 -0.61 -0.66
C ASP A 155 7.61 0.54 -1.66
N GLU A 156 6.46 0.59 -2.33
CA GLU A 156 6.13 1.57 -3.39
C GLU A 156 7.24 1.73 -4.45
N PRO A 157 7.71 0.64 -5.08
CA PRO A 157 8.94 0.62 -5.86
C PRO A 157 8.92 1.49 -7.12
N THR A 158 7.76 1.84 -7.64
CA THR A 158 7.58 2.66 -8.83
C THR A 158 7.52 4.16 -8.52
N SER A 159 7.52 4.53 -7.22
CA SER A 159 7.44 5.92 -6.79
C SER A 159 8.56 6.77 -7.40
N GLY A 160 8.18 7.73 -8.25
CA GLY A 160 9.11 8.65 -8.91
C GLY A 160 9.79 8.12 -10.17
N LEU A 161 9.40 6.93 -10.65
CA LEU A 161 9.72 6.46 -11.99
C LEU A 161 8.80 7.14 -13.02
N ASP A 162 9.30 7.30 -14.23
CA ASP A 162 8.46 7.67 -15.37
C ASP A 162 7.75 6.42 -15.94
N PRO A 163 6.69 6.59 -16.75
CA PRO A 163 5.90 5.46 -17.27
C PRO A 163 6.70 4.43 -18.06
N LEU A 164 7.77 4.85 -18.74
CA LEU A 164 8.64 3.92 -19.48
C LEU A 164 9.40 3.02 -18.51
N MET A 165 9.96 3.60 -17.46
CA MET A 165 10.69 2.87 -16.43
C MET A 165 9.79 1.97 -15.57
N GLU A 166 8.53 2.37 -15.36
CA GLU A 166 7.52 1.49 -14.74
C GLU A 166 7.26 0.24 -15.60
N ASN A 167 7.21 0.38 -16.94
CA ASN A 167 7.07 -0.75 -17.82
C ASN A 167 8.29 -1.68 -17.74
N VAL A 168 9.51 -1.11 -17.75
CA VAL A 168 10.75 -1.89 -17.56
C VAL A 168 10.71 -2.64 -16.23
N PHE A 169 10.31 -1.99 -15.14
CA PHE A 169 10.16 -2.62 -13.84
C PHE A 169 9.18 -3.81 -13.89
N ARG A 170 8.00 -3.64 -14.51
CA ARG A 170 7.01 -4.71 -14.64
C ARG A 170 7.55 -5.92 -15.41
N GLU A 171 8.28 -5.67 -16.51
CA GLU A 171 8.91 -6.75 -17.28
C GLU A 171 9.95 -7.51 -16.45
N VAL A 172 10.80 -6.78 -15.73
CA VAL A 172 11.84 -7.36 -14.87
C VAL A 172 11.22 -8.21 -13.75
N ILE A 173 10.18 -7.73 -13.08
CA ILE A 173 9.50 -8.52 -12.02
C ILE A 173 8.89 -9.81 -12.59
N ARG A 174 8.26 -9.77 -13.76
CA ARG A 174 7.73 -10.97 -14.43
C ARG A 174 8.84 -11.97 -14.82
N GLU A 175 10.01 -11.47 -15.19
CA GLU A 175 11.17 -12.33 -15.47
C GLU A 175 11.69 -13.01 -14.20
N GLU A 176 11.80 -12.28 -13.09
CA GLU A 176 12.22 -12.81 -11.79
C GLU A 176 11.32 -13.95 -11.31
N GLN A 177 10.00 -13.78 -11.48
CA GLN A 177 9.03 -14.82 -11.15
C GLN A 177 9.23 -16.10 -12.00
N ARG A 178 9.49 -15.94 -13.31
CA ARG A 178 9.62 -17.07 -14.25
C ARG A 178 10.93 -17.84 -14.11
N ARG A 179 12.03 -17.11 -13.78
CA ARG A 179 13.38 -17.70 -13.77
C ARG A 179 13.65 -18.57 -12.56
N ASP A 180 13.37 -18.06 -11.37
CA ASP A 180 13.93 -18.62 -10.15
C ASP A 180 12.86 -18.90 -9.06
N GLY A 181 11.57 -18.67 -9.37
CA GLY A 181 10.52 -18.78 -8.36
C GLY A 181 10.74 -17.83 -7.18
N ARG A 182 11.39 -16.68 -7.42
CA ARG A 182 11.67 -15.69 -6.40
C ARG A 182 10.38 -15.10 -5.85
N THR A 183 10.28 -15.00 -4.55
CA THR A 183 9.13 -14.40 -3.89
C THR A 183 9.24 -12.88 -3.91
N VAL A 184 8.15 -12.19 -4.21
CA VAL A 184 8.07 -10.74 -4.20
C VAL A 184 6.88 -10.29 -3.36
N LEU A 185 7.12 -9.46 -2.35
CA LEU A 185 6.09 -8.69 -1.67
C LEU A 185 6.19 -7.24 -2.10
N LEU A 186 5.18 -6.78 -2.82
CA LEU A 186 5.08 -5.44 -3.41
C LEU A 186 4.03 -4.63 -2.67
N SER A 187 4.40 -3.57 -1.95
CA SER A 187 3.41 -2.62 -1.45
C SER A 187 3.09 -1.57 -2.51
N SER A 188 1.81 -1.26 -2.66
CA SER A 188 1.34 -0.20 -3.56
C SER A 188 0.05 0.42 -3.06
N HIS A 189 -0.22 1.63 -3.49
CA HIS A 189 -1.54 2.27 -3.41
C HIS A 189 -2.18 2.40 -4.80
N ILE A 190 -1.51 1.89 -5.85
CA ILE A 190 -1.96 1.93 -7.25
C ILE A 190 -2.48 0.56 -7.64
N LEU A 191 -3.78 0.46 -7.82
CA LEU A 191 -4.47 -0.79 -8.16
C LEU A 191 -4.03 -1.39 -9.48
N ALA A 192 -3.92 -0.58 -10.53
CA ALA A 192 -3.50 -1.03 -11.85
C ALA A 192 -2.09 -1.66 -11.87
N GLU A 193 -1.19 -1.18 -10.99
CA GLU A 193 0.12 -1.77 -10.81
C GLU A 193 0.01 -3.20 -10.25
N VAL A 194 -0.76 -3.36 -9.17
CA VAL A 194 -0.98 -4.65 -8.52
C VAL A 194 -1.68 -5.63 -9.46
N GLU A 195 -2.71 -5.19 -10.19
CA GLU A 195 -3.43 -6.03 -11.17
C GLU A 195 -2.54 -6.51 -12.31
N SER A 196 -1.53 -5.73 -12.68
CA SER A 196 -0.63 -6.07 -13.79
C SER A 196 0.50 -7.02 -13.41
N LEU A 197 0.86 -7.08 -12.11
CA LEU A 197 2.07 -7.75 -11.63
C LEU A 197 1.82 -8.93 -10.70
N CYS A 198 0.75 -8.87 -9.88
CA CYS A 198 0.62 -9.77 -8.74
C CYS A 198 -0.23 -10.99 -9.05
N ASP A 199 0.12 -12.14 -8.46
CA ASP A 199 -0.69 -13.37 -8.51
C ASP A 199 -1.82 -13.32 -7.48
N ARG A 200 -1.48 -12.78 -6.31
CA ARG A 200 -2.37 -12.63 -5.16
C ARG A 200 -2.21 -11.24 -4.55
N VAL A 201 -3.24 -10.81 -3.86
CA VAL A 201 -3.29 -9.48 -3.24
C VAL A 201 -3.86 -9.60 -1.83
N THR A 202 -3.28 -8.85 -0.91
CA THR A 202 -3.88 -8.55 0.39
C THR A 202 -4.21 -7.06 0.44
N ILE A 203 -5.48 -6.74 0.65
CA ILE A 203 -5.97 -5.38 0.83
C ILE A 203 -5.98 -5.05 2.31
N ILE A 204 -5.36 -3.92 2.68
CA ILE A 204 -5.32 -3.46 4.06
C ILE A 204 -5.94 -2.08 4.21
N ARG A 205 -6.60 -1.87 5.37
CA ARG A 205 -7.15 -0.60 5.78
C ARG A 205 -7.06 -0.47 7.31
N ASP A 206 -6.68 0.70 7.81
CA ASP A 206 -6.64 1.02 9.24
C ASP A 206 -5.90 -0.04 10.08
N GLY A 207 -4.79 -0.55 9.54
CA GLY A 207 -3.96 -1.55 10.20
C GLY A 207 -4.53 -2.96 10.22
N ARG A 208 -5.61 -3.25 9.49
CA ARG A 208 -6.28 -4.56 9.41
C ARG A 208 -6.30 -5.08 7.99
N THR A 209 -6.27 -6.39 7.84
CA THR A 209 -6.55 -7.05 6.58
C THR A 209 -8.05 -7.00 6.30
N VAL A 210 -8.41 -6.48 5.13
CA VAL A 210 -9.79 -6.38 4.66
C VAL A 210 -10.15 -7.58 3.80
N GLU A 211 -9.27 -7.91 2.84
CA GLU A 211 -9.49 -8.99 1.88
C GLU A 211 -8.16 -9.59 1.43
N THR A 212 -8.13 -10.88 1.15
CA THR A 212 -6.96 -11.57 0.59
C THR A 212 -7.40 -12.62 -0.42
N GLY A 213 -6.83 -12.59 -1.61
CA GLY A 213 -7.16 -13.57 -2.65
C GLY A 213 -6.28 -13.46 -3.87
N SER A 214 -6.41 -14.39 -4.81
CA SER A 214 -5.91 -14.21 -6.17
C SER A 214 -6.71 -13.12 -6.88
N LEU A 215 -6.13 -12.53 -7.92
CA LEU A 215 -6.86 -11.54 -8.73
C LEU A 215 -8.17 -12.10 -9.31
N ALA A 216 -8.18 -13.40 -9.66
CA ALA A 216 -9.38 -14.07 -10.14
C ALA A 216 -10.45 -14.18 -9.04
N GLU A 217 -10.07 -14.65 -7.84
CA GLU A 217 -10.97 -14.72 -6.68
C GLU A 217 -11.55 -13.35 -6.33
N LEU A 218 -10.70 -12.32 -6.27
CA LEU A 218 -11.14 -10.96 -5.92
C LEU A 218 -12.05 -10.34 -6.99
N ARG A 219 -11.81 -10.62 -8.27
CA ARG A 219 -12.69 -10.18 -9.36
C ARG A 219 -14.07 -10.84 -9.32
N HIS A 220 -14.16 -12.08 -8.83
CA HIS A 220 -15.46 -12.74 -8.65
C HIS A 220 -16.32 -12.11 -7.53
N LEU A 221 -15.70 -11.37 -6.61
CA LEU A 221 -16.40 -10.61 -5.56
C LEU A 221 -16.92 -9.26 -6.07
N THR A 222 -16.59 -8.86 -7.29
CA THR A 222 -16.98 -7.60 -7.91
C THR A 222 -17.94 -7.82 -9.06
N ARG A 223 -18.65 -6.77 -9.45
CA ARG A 223 -19.66 -6.80 -10.52
C ARG A 223 -19.07 -6.31 -11.82
N THR A 224 -19.54 -6.86 -12.94
CA THR A 224 -19.23 -6.33 -14.27
C THR A 224 -20.04 -5.05 -14.49
N SER A 225 -19.38 -3.94 -14.78
CA SER A 225 -20.07 -2.70 -15.19
C SER A 225 -20.36 -2.73 -16.69
N ILE A 226 -21.63 -2.51 -17.03
CA ILE A 226 -22.09 -2.48 -18.41
C ILE A 226 -22.63 -1.08 -18.74
N GLN A 227 -22.17 -0.55 -19.86
CA GLN A 227 -22.74 0.65 -20.48
C GLN A 227 -23.20 0.28 -21.88
N ALA A 228 -24.47 0.55 -22.20
CA ALA A 228 -25.01 0.25 -23.50
C ALA A 228 -25.86 1.42 -24.02
N GLU A 229 -25.83 1.62 -25.33
CA GLU A 229 -26.79 2.46 -26.05
C GLU A 229 -27.80 1.55 -26.72
N LEU A 230 -29.09 1.76 -26.44
CA LEU A 230 -30.18 0.88 -26.86
C LEU A 230 -31.02 1.51 -27.94
N ALA A 231 -31.63 0.66 -28.76
CA ALA A 231 -32.59 1.09 -29.79
C ALA A 231 -34.00 1.41 -29.23
N GLY A 232 -34.31 0.76 -28.08
CA GLY A 232 -35.60 0.89 -27.38
C GLY A 232 -35.43 1.13 -25.87
N PRO A 233 -36.54 1.33 -25.14
CA PRO A 233 -36.51 1.51 -23.70
C PRO A 233 -36.03 0.23 -22.97
N PRO A 234 -35.22 0.34 -21.92
CA PRO A 234 -34.69 -0.81 -21.19
C PRO A 234 -35.71 -1.39 -20.21
N SER A 235 -36.95 -1.58 -20.63
CA SER A 235 -38.03 -2.07 -19.78
C SER A 235 -37.71 -3.47 -19.31
N GLY A 236 -37.83 -3.74 -17.97
CA GLY A 236 -37.57 -5.05 -17.39
C GLY A 236 -36.09 -5.33 -17.05
N LEU A 237 -35.15 -4.50 -17.42
CA LEU A 237 -33.74 -4.71 -17.12
C LEU A 237 -33.44 -4.67 -15.61
N ALA A 238 -34.17 -3.86 -14.85
CA ALA A 238 -34.05 -3.79 -13.40
C ALA A 238 -34.52 -5.07 -12.68
N GLU A 239 -35.36 -5.86 -13.35
CA GLU A 239 -35.93 -7.10 -12.83
C GLU A 239 -35.05 -8.31 -13.11
N VAL A 240 -34.01 -8.16 -13.96
CA VAL A 240 -33.06 -9.24 -14.27
C VAL A 240 -32.23 -9.55 -13.02
N PRO A 241 -32.24 -10.83 -12.55
CA PRO A 241 -31.47 -11.21 -11.38
C PRO A 241 -29.98 -10.86 -11.53
N GLY A 242 -29.42 -10.23 -10.50
CA GLY A 242 -28.01 -9.82 -10.48
C GLY A 242 -27.74 -8.46 -11.11
N VAL A 243 -28.73 -7.75 -11.63
CA VAL A 243 -28.60 -6.36 -12.10
C VAL A 243 -28.73 -5.41 -10.91
N HIS A 244 -27.81 -4.46 -10.83
CA HIS A 244 -27.73 -3.47 -9.76
C HIS A 244 -27.42 -2.09 -10.31
N ASN A 245 -27.72 -1.05 -9.54
CA ASN A 245 -27.34 0.35 -9.83
C ASN A 245 -27.73 0.82 -11.23
N LEU A 246 -28.88 0.35 -11.76
CA LEU A 246 -29.35 0.74 -13.09
C LEU A 246 -29.61 2.24 -13.17
N GLN A 247 -28.95 2.87 -14.10
CA GLN A 247 -29.13 4.28 -14.49
C GLN A 247 -29.49 4.32 -15.96
N THR A 248 -30.50 5.11 -16.27
CA THR A 248 -30.96 5.30 -17.67
C THR A 248 -30.98 6.78 -17.98
N GLN A 249 -30.30 7.18 -19.03
CA GLN A 249 -30.29 8.57 -19.52
C GLN A 249 -30.19 8.57 -21.06
N ASP A 250 -31.11 9.24 -21.73
CA ASP A 250 -31.10 9.49 -23.19
C ASP A 250 -30.84 8.23 -24.06
N GLY A 251 -31.50 7.11 -23.74
CA GLY A 251 -31.30 5.85 -24.46
C GLY A 251 -30.02 5.09 -24.13
N ARG A 252 -29.23 5.61 -23.20
CA ARG A 252 -28.05 4.92 -22.63
C ARG A 252 -28.42 4.34 -21.30
N VAL A 253 -27.93 3.13 -21.06
CA VAL A 253 -28.05 2.44 -19.78
C VAL A 253 -26.66 2.19 -19.21
N ARG A 254 -26.54 2.35 -17.91
CA ARG A 254 -25.38 1.94 -17.12
C ARG A 254 -25.86 1.14 -15.92
N PHE A 255 -25.29 -0.01 -15.72
CA PHE A 255 -25.61 -0.87 -14.59
C PHE A 255 -24.43 -1.79 -14.24
N ASP A 256 -24.48 -2.35 -13.04
CA ASP A 256 -23.56 -3.36 -12.59
C ASP A 256 -24.28 -4.70 -12.58
N VAL A 257 -23.59 -5.79 -12.93
CA VAL A 257 -24.20 -7.12 -12.97
C VAL A 257 -23.28 -8.14 -12.33
N ASP A 258 -23.86 -8.98 -11.49
CA ASP A 258 -23.16 -10.12 -10.89
C ASP A 258 -22.78 -11.14 -11.99
N THR A 259 -21.67 -11.84 -11.84
CA THR A 259 -21.16 -12.80 -12.85
C THR A 259 -22.24 -13.82 -13.26
N VAL A 260 -23.08 -14.27 -12.33
CA VAL A 260 -24.16 -15.24 -12.58
C VAL A 260 -25.29 -14.61 -13.41
N GLY A 261 -25.56 -13.33 -13.25
CA GLY A 261 -26.62 -12.59 -13.97
C GLY A 261 -26.21 -12.07 -15.35
N LEU A 262 -24.92 -12.10 -15.68
CA LEU A 262 -24.38 -11.46 -16.87
C LEU A 262 -25.02 -11.96 -18.18
N ASP A 263 -25.18 -13.28 -18.34
CA ASP A 263 -25.77 -13.88 -19.55
C ASP A 263 -27.25 -13.44 -19.72
N ALA A 264 -28.04 -13.43 -18.64
CA ALA A 264 -29.41 -13.00 -18.66
C ALA A 264 -29.54 -11.50 -19.00
N ALA A 265 -28.68 -10.67 -18.42
CA ALA A 265 -28.62 -9.23 -18.71
C ALA A 265 -28.26 -8.96 -20.17
N LEU A 266 -27.27 -9.64 -20.74
CA LEU A 266 -26.86 -9.50 -22.13
C LEU A 266 -27.94 -9.94 -23.11
N ARG A 267 -28.66 -11.03 -22.84
CA ARG A 267 -29.82 -11.46 -23.65
C ARG A 267 -30.91 -10.38 -23.63
N HIS A 268 -31.25 -9.86 -22.47
CA HIS A 268 -32.24 -8.81 -22.34
C HIS A 268 -31.86 -7.56 -23.14
N LEU A 269 -30.59 -7.12 -23.08
CA LEU A 269 -30.10 -6.00 -23.88
C LEU A 269 -30.22 -6.27 -25.37
N THR A 270 -29.92 -7.51 -25.81
CA THR A 270 -29.99 -7.94 -27.22
C THR A 270 -31.44 -7.86 -27.75
N ASP A 271 -32.40 -8.32 -26.92
CA ASP A 271 -33.83 -8.30 -27.25
C ASP A 271 -34.36 -6.85 -27.42
N VAL A 272 -33.85 -5.91 -26.65
CA VAL A 272 -34.19 -4.46 -26.80
C VAL A 272 -33.49 -3.79 -28.00
N GLY A 273 -32.38 -4.40 -28.46
CA GLY A 273 -31.55 -3.89 -29.55
C GLY A 273 -30.39 -3.02 -29.06
N VAL A 274 -29.20 -3.54 -29.21
CA VAL A 274 -27.94 -2.89 -28.78
C VAL A 274 -27.34 -2.11 -29.97
N ARG A 275 -27.09 -0.81 -29.80
CA ARG A 275 -26.33 0.02 -30.74
C ARG A 275 -24.85 0.09 -30.38
N SER A 276 -24.56 0.15 -29.12
CA SER A 276 -23.20 0.18 -28.58
C SER A 276 -23.18 -0.56 -27.24
N LEU A 277 -22.12 -1.29 -26.98
CA LEU A 277 -21.92 -2.01 -25.70
C LEU A 277 -20.46 -1.86 -25.27
N ILE A 278 -20.27 -1.40 -24.04
CA ILE A 278 -19.01 -1.40 -23.32
C ILE A 278 -19.20 -2.26 -22.08
N SER A 279 -18.43 -3.33 -21.98
CA SER A 279 -18.37 -4.17 -20.78
C SER A 279 -17.01 -3.93 -20.13
N GLN A 280 -17.02 -3.45 -18.92
CA GLN A 280 -15.82 -3.29 -18.10
C GLN A 280 -15.81 -4.42 -17.09
N PRO A 281 -14.78 -5.32 -17.15
CA PRO A 281 -14.67 -6.37 -16.16
C PRO A 281 -14.50 -5.74 -14.78
N PRO A 282 -14.87 -6.48 -13.72
CA PRO A 282 -14.68 -6.01 -12.35
C PRO A 282 -13.22 -5.62 -12.12
N THR A 283 -13.03 -4.44 -11.55
CA THR A 283 -11.72 -3.93 -11.17
C THR A 283 -11.54 -4.04 -9.65
N LEU A 284 -10.29 -4.21 -9.21
CA LEU A 284 -9.97 -4.10 -7.78
C LEU A 284 -10.32 -2.71 -7.21
N GLU A 285 -10.43 -1.69 -8.08
CA GLU A 285 -10.83 -0.34 -7.70
C GLU A 285 -12.27 -0.29 -7.17
N GLU A 286 -13.18 -1.04 -7.77
CA GLU A 286 -14.56 -1.13 -7.26
C GLU A 286 -14.62 -1.85 -5.92
N LEU A 287 -13.83 -2.92 -5.75
CA LEU A 287 -13.70 -3.62 -4.47
C LEU A 287 -13.15 -2.66 -3.40
N PHE A 288 -12.11 -1.94 -3.74
CA PHE A 288 -11.47 -0.96 -2.89
C PHE A 288 -12.45 0.16 -2.49
N LEU A 289 -13.18 0.74 -3.45
CA LEU A 289 -14.18 1.79 -3.20
C LEU A 289 -15.35 1.31 -2.33
N ARG A 290 -15.83 0.07 -2.52
CA ARG A 290 -16.88 -0.51 -1.65
C ARG A 290 -16.45 -0.57 -0.19
N HIS A 291 -15.23 -1.03 0.07
CA HIS A 291 -14.69 -1.06 1.43
C HIS A 291 -14.45 0.34 2.01
N TYR A 292 -14.26 1.36 1.16
CA TYR A 292 -14.13 2.75 1.58
C TYR A 292 -15.48 3.44 1.86
N GLN A 293 -16.51 3.10 1.12
CA GLN A 293 -17.85 3.69 1.28
C GLN A 293 -18.64 3.09 2.43
N GLN A 294 -18.30 1.88 2.88
CA GLN A 294 -18.84 1.25 4.09
C GLN A 294 -18.07 1.69 5.34
N THR A 295 -17.98 2.99 5.58
CA THR A 295 -17.69 3.48 6.94
C THR A 295 -18.94 3.21 7.76
N PRO A 296 -18.90 2.46 8.88
CA PRO A 296 -20.02 2.46 9.80
C PRO A 296 -20.25 3.89 10.22
N ALA A 297 -21.50 4.37 10.07
CA ALA A 297 -21.95 5.55 10.77
C ALA A 297 -21.49 5.38 12.23
N GLU A 298 -20.84 6.39 12.75
CA GLU A 298 -20.45 6.50 14.16
C GLU A 298 -21.62 5.93 14.99
N GLU A 299 -21.36 4.86 15.72
CA GLU A 299 -22.24 4.50 16.83
C GLU A 299 -22.28 5.75 17.71
N GLU A 300 -23.38 6.49 17.62
CA GLU A 300 -23.76 7.50 18.59
C GLU A 300 -23.65 6.83 19.96
N ARG A 301 -22.64 7.19 20.70
CA ARG A 301 -22.62 6.89 22.14
C ARG A 301 -23.85 7.57 22.71
N PRO A 302 -24.73 6.85 23.38
CA PRO A 302 -25.85 7.47 24.06
C PRO A 302 -25.26 8.47 25.07
N SER A 303 -25.58 9.72 24.89
CA SER A 303 -25.36 10.75 25.89
C SER A 303 -26.13 10.32 27.15
N GLU A 304 -25.42 9.88 28.18
CA GLU A 304 -26.01 9.65 29.48
C GLU A 304 -26.65 10.93 30.00
N LEU A 305 -27.93 10.81 30.06
CA LEU A 305 -28.92 11.72 30.55
C LEU A 305 -28.54 12.35 31.88
N SER A 306 -28.75 13.65 31.87
CA SER A 306 -29.27 14.45 32.96
C SER A 306 -30.00 13.66 34.02
N ARG A 307 -29.48 13.62 35.22
CA ARG A 307 -30.30 13.41 36.43
C ARG A 307 -30.67 14.77 36.96
N GLU A 308 -31.94 15.12 36.77
CA GLU A 308 -32.68 16.13 37.53
C GLU A 308 -32.69 15.79 39.01
N GLY A 309 -32.65 16.81 39.83
CA GLY A 309 -32.98 16.74 41.24
C GLY A 309 -32.55 18.03 41.95
N GLY A 310 -33.44 19.05 41.94
CA GLY A 310 -33.28 20.27 42.70
C GLY A 310 -33.59 20.07 44.21
N PRO A 311 -33.98 21.09 44.97
CA PRO A 311 -33.53 22.48 45.00
C PRO A 311 -33.10 22.95 46.44
N GLY A 312 -32.49 24.08 46.54
CA GLY A 312 -32.52 24.79 47.84
C GLY A 312 -31.28 25.56 48.26
N GLY A 313 -31.43 26.90 48.35
CA GLY A 313 -30.87 27.67 49.45
C GLY A 313 -29.70 28.60 49.14
N SER A 314 -30.01 29.80 48.72
CA SER A 314 -29.70 31.12 49.28
C SER A 314 -28.26 31.53 49.62
N SER A 315 -27.99 32.74 49.16
CA SER A 315 -27.19 33.84 49.70
C SER A 315 -25.78 34.07 49.18
N SER A 316 -25.69 35.12 48.38
CA SER A 316 -24.52 35.97 48.16
C SER A 316 -24.22 36.82 49.49
N PRO A 317 -23.22 37.74 49.58
CA PRO A 317 -22.26 38.22 48.57
C PRO A 317 -20.87 38.66 49.15
N LEU A 318 -20.03 39.32 48.27
CA LEU A 318 -18.95 40.29 48.51
C LEU A 318 -17.59 39.73 49.02
N SER A 319 -16.41 40.07 48.48
CA SER A 319 -15.79 41.33 48.12
C SER A 319 -14.42 41.06 47.44
N GLU A 320 -14.12 41.79 46.39
CA GLU A 320 -12.99 42.70 46.15
C GLU A 320 -11.62 42.38 46.77
N ALA A 321 -10.58 42.35 45.94
CA ALA A 321 -9.43 43.28 45.87
C ALA A 321 -8.25 42.57 45.17
N SER A 322 -7.86 43.02 44.03
CA SER A 322 -6.79 43.97 43.64
C SER A 322 -5.37 43.60 44.05
N GLY A 323 -4.47 43.69 43.07
CA GLY A 323 -3.02 43.87 43.19
C GLY A 323 -2.23 43.08 42.20
N GLN A 324 -2.00 43.54 41.04
CA GLN A 324 -0.97 44.43 40.48
C GLN A 324 0.48 43.98 40.72
N ALA A 325 1.12 43.71 39.54
CA ALA A 325 2.42 44.20 39.05
C ALA A 325 3.72 43.48 39.53
N ALA A 326 4.55 43.00 38.66
CA ALA A 326 5.69 43.71 38.09
C ALA A 326 6.66 42.75 37.38
N ASN A 327 6.97 43.02 36.12
CA ASN A 327 8.22 42.79 35.41
C ASN A 327 9.17 43.95 35.73
N PRO A 328 10.43 44.06 35.31
CA PRO A 328 11.53 43.20 34.85
C PRO A 328 12.85 43.57 35.60
N PRO A 329 14.11 43.71 35.14
CA PRO A 329 14.75 43.50 33.83
C PRO A 329 16.12 42.77 33.82
N GLY A 330 16.57 42.35 32.67
CA GLY A 330 17.72 42.59 31.87
C GLY A 330 19.16 42.58 32.42
N THR A 331 20.07 42.07 31.59
CA THR A 331 21.39 42.53 31.14
C THR A 331 22.18 41.31 30.61
N SER A 332 22.50 41.27 29.31
CA SER A 332 23.69 41.84 28.67
C SER A 332 25.02 41.22 29.19
N ASN A 333 25.67 40.37 28.38
CA ASN A 333 26.97 40.65 27.84
C ASN A 333 27.59 39.52 27.01
N ALA A 334 27.89 39.76 25.77
CA ALA A 334 29.05 39.21 25.06
C ALA A 334 30.25 40.14 25.41
N PRO A 335 31.54 39.91 25.01
CA PRO A 335 32.07 39.15 23.87
C PRO A 335 33.49 38.58 24.04
N LYS A 336 34.04 38.04 22.90
CA LYS A 336 35.45 37.96 22.46
C LYS A 336 36.35 36.88 23.14
N GLY A 337 36.97 36.08 22.29
CA GLY A 337 38.18 36.25 21.60
C GLY A 337 38.91 34.94 21.39
N ARG A 338 39.27 34.68 20.18
CA ARG A 338 40.58 34.45 19.53
C ARG A 338 41.53 33.34 20.02
N THR A 339 41.97 32.62 19.00
CA THR A 339 43.33 32.11 18.69
C THR A 339 43.71 30.75 19.34
N MET A 340 43.86 29.73 18.61
CA MET A 340 44.89 29.19 17.74
C MET A 340 44.35 28.04 16.93
#